data_e844299e022b98970eb472242a254cff
#
_entry.id   e844299e022b98970eb472242a254cff
#
_cell.length_a   1.000
_cell.length_b   1.000
_cell.length_c   1.000
_cell.angle_alpha   90.00
_cell.angle_beta   90.00
_cell.angle_gamma   90.00
#
_symmetry.space_group_name_H-M   'P 1'
#
loop_
_entity.id
_entity.type
_entity.pdbx_description
1 polymer ?
#
loop_
_entity_poly.entity_id
_entity_poly.type
_entity_poly.pdbx_seq_one_letter_code
_entity_poly.pdbx_strand_id
1 'polypeptide(L)'
;GGILYHEGTYYWYGEFKGDSTYRLDWVKTWECWRAEAGGVACYSSKNLTDWKFEGKVLPTVDDDPTSDLHPSQVIERPKVIYNEKTGKFVMWMHIESPDYEKAHAGVAISDSPTGTFTYLGSFKPNGADSRDQTIFKDDDGKAYHICSSEWNSTLYISLLTDDYTKPSGTYVRRFIGQSREAPAVFKRNGHYYMLSSGCTGWDPNKAKWAVSDSMLGVWELKDNPCLGRDADKTFYAQSTYVLPIEGMQDQFIAMFDRWNKTDLINSRYVWLPVEFDGDRPLIRWADQWSTQTMEAVY
;
A
#
# COMPACT_ATOMS: atom_id res chain seq x y z
N GLY A 1 -4.72 -0.97 0.87
CA GLY A 1 -5.03 0.46 0.70
C GLY A 1 -4.13 1.36 1.52
N GLY A 2 -4.42 2.67 1.53
CA GLY A 2 -3.68 3.66 2.33
C GLY A 2 -4.59 4.76 2.83
N ILE A 3 -4.11 5.52 3.82
CA ILE A 3 -4.85 6.63 4.42
C ILE A 3 -4.10 7.93 4.18
N LEU A 4 -4.80 8.94 3.68
CA LEU A 4 -4.37 10.33 3.60
C LEU A 4 -5.04 11.12 4.72
N TYR A 5 -4.25 11.87 5.51
CA TYR A 5 -4.80 12.93 6.36
C TYR A 5 -4.74 14.26 5.61
N HIS A 6 -5.85 14.96 5.53
CA HIS A 6 -5.94 16.25 4.88
C HIS A 6 -7.05 17.11 5.54
N GLU A 7 -6.70 18.33 5.94
CA GLU A 7 -7.62 19.31 6.54
C GLU A 7 -8.51 18.74 7.65
N GLY A 8 -7.90 18.07 8.62
CA GLY A 8 -8.60 17.52 9.79
C GLY A 8 -9.44 16.27 9.50
N THR A 9 -9.21 15.57 8.38
CA THR A 9 -9.96 14.37 8.01
C THR A 9 -9.01 13.30 7.48
N TYR A 10 -9.22 12.06 7.90
CA TYR A 10 -8.56 10.88 7.34
C TYR A 10 -9.40 10.35 6.19
N TYR A 11 -8.77 10.08 5.05
CA TYR A 11 -9.38 9.48 3.86
C TYR A 11 -8.71 8.14 3.58
N TRP A 12 -9.46 7.07 3.71
CA TRP A 12 -8.98 5.72 3.44
C TRP A 12 -9.39 5.26 2.06
N TYR A 13 -8.41 5.02 1.21
CA TYR A 13 -8.60 4.51 -0.14
C TYR A 13 -8.28 3.02 -0.17
N GLY A 14 -9.17 2.24 -0.77
CA GLY A 14 -9.02 0.80 -0.88
C GLY A 14 -9.56 0.27 -2.20
N GLU A 15 -9.01 -0.83 -2.66
CA GLU A 15 -9.59 -1.55 -3.79
C GLU A 15 -10.99 -2.06 -3.42
N PHE A 16 -11.92 -1.92 -4.35
CA PHE A 16 -13.25 -2.50 -4.26
C PHE A 16 -13.29 -3.75 -5.14
N LYS A 17 -13.66 -4.88 -4.57
CA LYS A 17 -13.74 -6.15 -5.30
C LYS A 17 -15.17 -6.45 -5.72
N GLY A 18 -15.31 -7.09 -6.88
CA GLY A 18 -16.60 -7.60 -7.38
C GLY A 18 -17.07 -8.83 -6.62
N ASP A 19 -18.20 -9.35 -7.05
CA ASP A 19 -19.08 -10.22 -6.25
C ASP A 19 -18.58 -11.65 -6.01
N SER A 20 -17.64 -12.17 -6.80
CA SER A 20 -17.21 -13.57 -6.66
C SER A 20 -15.71 -13.75 -6.75
N THR A 21 -15.23 -14.74 -6.04
CA THR A 21 -13.82 -15.18 -6.12
C THR A 21 -13.73 -16.39 -7.03
N TYR A 22 -12.78 -16.38 -7.95
CA TYR A 22 -12.50 -17.48 -8.86
C TYR A 22 -11.01 -17.71 -9.02
N ARG A 23 -10.63 -18.86 -9.54
CA ARG A 23 -9.23 -19.19 -9.82
C ARG A 23 -9.01 -19.28 -11.32
N LEU A 24 -7.88 -18.74 -11.79
CA LEU A 24 -7.43 -18.90 -13.18
C LEU A 24 -6.64 -20.21 -13.31
N ASP A 25 -7.30 -21.27 -13.74
CA ASP A 25 -6.69 -22.62 -13.81
C ASP A 25 -5.63 -22.77 -14.91
N TRP A 26 -5.56 -21.83 -15.84
CA TRP A 26 -4.53 -21.82 -16.89
C TRP A 26 -3.20 -21.21 -16.44
N VAL A 27 -3.19 -20.40 -15.37
CA VAL A 27 -1.96 -19.93 -14.70
C VAL A 27 -1.42 -21.06 -13.83
N LYS A 28 -0.24 -21.60 -14.19
CA LYS A 28 0.32 -22.78 -13.52
C LYS A 28 1.47 -22.48 -12.55
N THR A 29 1.99 -21.26 -12.57
CA THR A 29 3.16 -20.85 -11.77
C THR A 29 2.83 -20.56 -10.32
N TRP A 30 1.56 -20.24 -10.02
CA TRP A 30 1.06 -19.95 -8.67
C TRP A 30 -0.47 -20.10 -8.62
N GLU A 31 -1.05 -20.04 -7.42
CA GLU A 31 -2.50 -20.07 -7.24
C GLU A 31 -3.12 -18.70 -7.55
N CYS A 32 -3.48 -18.47 -8.81
CA CYS A 32 -4.02 -17.20 -9.29
C CYS A 32 -5.51 -17.06 -8.93
N TRP A 33 -5.78 -16.79 -7.65
CA TRP A 33 -7.12 -16.44 -7.18
C TRP A 33 -7.44 -14.98 -7.51
N ARG A 34 -8.66 -14.73 -7.95
CA ARG A 34 -9.11 -13.44 -8.44
C ARG A 34 -10.54 -13.11 -7.98
N ALA A 35 -10.81 -11.83 -7.85
CA ALA A 35 -12.16 -11.27 -7.94
C ALA A 35 -12.13 -10.16 -8.99
N GLU A 36 -13.27 -9.86 -9.62
CA GLU A 36 -13.35 -8.74 -10.55
C GLU A 36 -13.01 -7.42 -9.85
N ALA A 37 -12.34 -6.54 -10.57
CA ALA A 37 -12.08 -5.19 -10.07
C ALA A 37 -13.39 -4.40 -10.00
N GLY A 38 -13.65 -3.77 -8.89
CA GLY A 38 -14.79 -2.87 -8.68
C GLY A 38 -14.40 -1.40 -8.62
N GLY A 39 -13.11 -1.09 -8.93
CA GLY A 39 -12.54 0.25 -8.83
C GLY A 39 -11.93 0.55 -7.46
N VAL A 40 -11.77 1.82 -7.13
CA VAL A 40 -11.25 2.28 -5.83
C VAL A 40 -12.35 3.00 -5.06
N ALA A 41 -12.56 2.56 -3.82
CA ALA A 41 -13.47 3.18 -2.87
C ALA A 41 -12.73 4.14 -1.92
N CYS A 42 -13.47 5.13 -1.40
CA CYS A 42 -13.00 6.07 -0.39
C CYS A 42 -13.92 6.04 0.83
N TYR A 43 -13.31 6.06 2.01
CA TYR A 43 -13.99 6.29 3.29
C TYR A 43 -13.36 7.49 3.98
N SER A 44 -14.13 8.25 4.74
CA SER A 44 -13.64 9.36 5.55
C SER A 44 -13.89 9.15 7.04
N SER A 45 -13.00 9.68 7.88
CA SER A 45 -13.13 9.65 9.34
C SER A 45 -12.48 10.87 9.97
N LYS A 46 -13.00 11.30 11.12
CA LYS A 46 -12.36 12.31 11.98
C LYS A 46 -11.54 11.72 13.12
N ASN A 47 -11.74 10.43 13.41
CA ASN A 47 -11.21 9.78 14.63
C ASN A 47 -10.64 8.38 14.39
N LEU A 48 -10.56 7.91 13.13
CA LEU A 48 -10.09 6.57 12.74
C LEU A 48 -10.97 5.40 13.22
N THR A 49 -12.11 5.70 13.85
CA THR A 49 -13.05 4.71 14.39
C THR A 49 -14.36 4.72 13.62
N ASP A 50 -14.93 5.91 13.43
CA ASP A 50 -16.20 6.09 12.73
C ASP A 50 -15.91 6.45 11.28
N TRP A 51 -16.21 5.52 10.36
CA TRP A 51 -15.95 5.67 8.95
C TRP A 51 -17.22 5.87 8.15
N LYS A 52 -17.23 6.93 7.33
CA LYS A 52 -18.28 7.21 6.36
C LYS A 52 -17.82 6.75 4.98
N PHE A 53 -18.64 5.97 4.30
CA PHE A 53 -18.41 5.62 2.89
C PHE A 53 -18.71 6.83 2.00
N GLU A 54 -17.72 7.30 1.25
CA GLU A 54 -17.82 8.45 0.35
C GLU A 54 -18.13 8.04 -1.09
N GLY A 55 -18.00 6.76 -1.43
CA GLY A 55 -18.28 6.23 -2.75
C GLY A 55 -17.06 5.65 -3.45
N LYS A 56 -17.26 5.24 -4.71
CA LYS A 56 -16.18 4.83 -5.61
C LYS A 56 -15.58 6.07 -6.26
N VAL A 57 -14.35 6.42 -5.87
CA VAL A 57 -13.65 7.61 -6.36
C VAL A 57 -12.89 7.36 -7.67
N LEU A 58 -12.63 6.10 -8.00
CA LEU A 58 -12.15 5.65 -9.30
C LEU A 58 -13.01 4.46 -9.72
N PRO A 59 -14.10 4.67 -10.49
CA PRO A 59 -14.97 3.59 -10.95
C PRO A 59 -14.30 2.76 -12.06
N THR A 60 -14.82 1.57 -12.29
CA THR A 60 -14.48 0.73 -13.43
C THR A 60 -15.00 1.29 -14.74
N VAL A 61 -14.43 0.82 -15.85
CA VAL A 61 -14.86 1.09 -17.23
C VAL A 61 -15.36 -0.23 -17.81
N ASP A 62 -16.67 -0.42 -17.78
CA ASP A 62 -17.30 -1.73 -18.04
C ASP A 62 -17.51 -2.00 -19.55
N ASP A 63 -17.52 -0.98 -20.37
CA ASP A 63 -17.79 -1.04 -21.82
C ASP A 63 -16.53 -1.14 -22.69
N ASP A 64 -15.33 -1.07 -22.09
CA ASP A 64 -14.05 -1.21 -22.80
C ASP A 64 -13.18 -2.30 -22.18
N PRO A 65 -13.20 -3.54 -22.69
CA PRO A 65 -12.37 -4.64 -22.20
C PRO A 65 -10.85 -4.41 -22.29
N THR A 66 -10.42 -3.42 -23.07
CA THR A 66 -8.98 -3.06 -23.21
C THR A 66 -8.53 -2.04 -22.17
N SER A 67 -9.46 -1.42 -21.46
CA SER A 67 -9.18 -0.47 -20.40
C SER A 67 -8.49 -1.15 -19.21
N ASP A 68 -7.50 -0.50 -18.64
CA ASP A 68 -6.87 -0.89 -17.36
C ASP A 68 -7.88 -0.95 -16.20
N LEU A 69 -8.97 -0.20 -16.31
CA LEU A 69 -10.02 -0.12 -15.30
C LEU A 69 -11.19 -1.06 -15.58
N HIS A 70 -11.11 -1.93 -16.60
CA HIS A 70 -12.16 -2.91 -16.84
C HIS A 70 -12.23 -3.93 -15.69
N PRO A 71 -13.42 -4.43 -15.31
CA PRO A 71 -13.59 -5.39 -14.20
C PRO A 71 -12.72 -6.65 -14.30
N SER A 72 -12.40 -7.11 -15.52
CA SER A 72 -11.52 -8.27 -15.73
C SER A 72 -10.04 -8.01 -15.41
N GLN A 73 -9.62 -6.75 -15.30
CA GLN A 73 -8.26 -6.36 -14.96
C GLN A 73 -8.03 -6.38 -13.44
N VAL A 74 -6.84 -6.02 -13.00
CA VAL A 74 -6.49 -5.91 -11.58
C VAL A 74 -6.18 -4.47 -11.20
N ILE A 75 -6.83 -3.99 -10.17
CA ILE A 75 -6.54 -2.71 -9.52
C ILE A 75 -6.26 -3.00 -8.06
N GLU A 76 -5.02 -2.81 -7.62
CA GLU A 76 -4.61 -3.13 -6.25
C GLU A 76 -3.82 -2.01 -5.60
N ARG A 77 -3.78 -2.02 -4.26
CA ARG A 77 -2.93 -1.17 -3.40
C ARG A 77 -2.99 0.32 -3.69
N PRO A 78 -4.18 0.93 -3.90
CA PRO A 78 -4.26 2.36 -4.15
C PRO A 78 -3.72 3.15 -2.96
N LYS A 79 -2.94 4.22 -3.25
CA LYS A 79 -2.42 5.19 -2.29
C LYS A 79 -2.62 6.58 -2.86
N VAL A 80 -2.99 7.52 -2.03
CA VAL A 80 -3.21 8.92 -2.42
C VAL A 80 -2.35 9.85 -1.59
N ILE A 81 -1.73 10.82 -2.24
CA ILE A 81 -1.04 11.94 -1.60
C ILE A 81 -1.56 13.27 -2.15
N TYR A 82 -1.54 14.31 -1.34
CA TYR A 82 -1.89 15.66 -1.76
C TYR A 82 -0.64 16.43 -2.20
N ASN A 83 -0.75 17.12 -3.32
CA ASN A 83 0.29 17.96 -3.88
C ASN A 83 -0.07 19.45 -3.68
N GLU A 84 0.60 20.11 -2.77
CA GLU A 84 0.34 21.52 -2.44
C GLU A 84 0.66 22.47 -3.60
N LYS A 85 1.63 22.12 -4.47
CA LYS A 85 2.02 22.97 -5.61
C LYS A 85 0.94 23.02 -6.68
N THR A 86 0.26 21.90 -6.91
CA THR A 86 -0.75 21.76 -7.97
C THR A 86 -2.18 21.81 -7.44
N GLY A 87 -2.37 21.69 -6.13
CA GLY A 87 -3.69 21.55 -5.50
C GLY A 87 -4.38 20.22 -5.83
N LYS A 88 -3.65 19.20 -6.28
CA LYS A 88 -4.23 17.92 -6.72
C LYS A 88 -4.00 16.81 -5.71
N PHE A 89 -4.99 15.93 -5.61
CA PHE A 89 -4.86 14.61 -5.01
C PHE A 89 -4.35 13.65 -6.08
N VAL A 90 -3.23 12.98 -5.82
CA VAL A 90 -2.58 12.08 -6.79
C VAL A 90 -2.64 10.66 -6.24
N MET A 91 -3.29 9.78 -6.98
CA MET A 91 -3.42 8.37 -6.66
C MET A 91 -2.44 7.55 -7.49
N TRP A 92 -1.72 6.65 -6.85
CA TRP A 92 -0.94 5.60 -7.48
C TRP A 92 -1.50 4.24 -7.10
N MET A 93 -1.49 3.29 -8.03
CA MET A 93 -2.00 1.95 -7.82
C MET A 93 -1.24 0.91 -8.65
N HIS A 94 -1.30 -0.33 -8.24
CA HIS A 94 -0.83 -1.47 -9.02
C HIS A 94 -1.91 -1.85 -10.03
N ILE A 95 -1.53 -1.93 -11.32
CA ILE A 95 -2.38 -2.31 -12.44
C ILE A 95 -1.82 -3.57 -13.07
N GLU A 96 -2.67 -4.59 -13.20
CA GLU A 96 -2.29 -5.87 -13.78
C GLU A 96 -3.31 -6.38 -14.80
N SER A 97 -2.80 -7.20 -15.72
CA SER A 97 -3.61 -8.10 -16.52
C SER A 97 -4.19 -9.22 -15.65
N PRO A 98 -5.21 -9.94 -16.12
CA PRO A 98 -5.81 -11.03 -15.35
C PRO A 98 -4.81 -12.06 -14.82
N ASP A 99 -3.72 -12.29 -15.53
CA ASP A 99 -2.66 -13.26 -15.21
C ASP A 99 -1.44 -12.69 -14.50
N TYR A 100 -1.47 -11.40 -14.14
CA TYR A 100 -0.37 -10.68 -13.48
C TYR A 100 0.92 -10.56 -14.31
N GLU A 101 0.81 -10.50 -15.64
CA GLU A 101 1.97 -10.35 -16.53
C GLU A 101 2.25 -8.88 -16.93
N LYS A 102 1.29 -7.96 -16.70
CA LYS A 102 1.40 -6.56 -17.12
C LYS A 102 2.36 -5.76 -16.23
N ALA A 103 2.25 -5.87 -14.93
CA ALA A 103 3.09 -5.24 -13.90
C ALA A 103 3.30 -3.74 -14.09
N HIS A 104 2.22 -2.96 -14.16
CA HIS A 104 2.24 -1.51 -14.34
C HIS A 104 1.89 -0.76 -13.04
N ALA A 105 2.38 0.46 -12.93
CA ALA A 105 1.83 1.46 -12.01
C ALA A 105 0.79 2.30 -12.75
N GLY A 106 -0.40 2.42 -12.19
CA GLY A 106 -1.44 3.34 -12.65
C GLY A 106 -1.43 4.64 -11.87
N VAL A 107 -1.81 5.74 -12.52
CA VAL A 107 -1.87 7.07 -11.90
C VAL A 107 -3.22 7.71 -12.20
N ALA A 108 -3.81 8.35 -11.20
CA ALA A 108 -5.03 9.14 -11.35
C ALA A 108 -4.94 10.41 -10.50
N ILE A 109 -5.68 11.46 -10.88
CA ILE A 109 -5.70 12.75 -10.19
C ILE A 109 -7.12 13.23 -9.93
N SER A 110 -7.31 14.00 -8.85
CA SER A 110 -8.58 14.66 -8.52
C SER A 110 -8.35 16.04 -7.90
N ASP A 111 -9.34 16.90 -7.99
CA ASP A 111 -9.39 18.18 -7.28
C ASP A 111 -9.93 18.06 -5.84
N SER A 112 -10.46 16.91 -5.49
CA SER A 112 -11.07 16.65 -4.18
C SER A 112 -10.69 15.26 -3.66
N PRO A 113 -10.50 15.06 -2.36
CA PRO A 113 -10.17 13.75 -1.79
C PRO A 113 -11.29 12.72 -1.99
N THR A 114 -12.52 13.14 -2.12
CA THR A 114 -13.72 12.30 -2.32
C THR A 114 -14.35 12.45 -3.71
N GLY A 115 -13.76 13.30 -4.56
CA GLY A 115 -14.21 13.47 -5.94
C GLY A 115 -13.74 12.33 -6.85
N THR A 116 -14.36 12.26 -8.04
CA THR A 116 -13.95 11.30 -9.05
C THR A 116 -12.53 11.59 -9.52
N PHE A 117 -11.67 10.59 -9.47
CA PHE A 117 -10.31 10.67 -9.99
C PHE A 117 -10.32 10.46 -11.51
N THR A 118 -9.59 11.31 -12.22
CA THR A 118 -9.32 11.15 -13.65
C THR A 118 -8.11 10.23 -13.82
N TYR A 119 -8.31 9.08 -14.45
CA TYR A 119 -7.23 8.13 -14.74
C TYR A 119 -6.33 8.66 -15.84
N LEU A 120 -5.03 8.69 -15.61
CA LEU A 120 -4.01 9.18 -16.55
C LEU A 120 -3.36 8.05 -17.38
N GLY A 121 -3.65 6.80 -17.03
CA GLY A 121 -3.05 5.61 -17.65
C GLY A 121 -2.09 4.87 -16.72
N SER A 122 -1.51 3.79 -17.24
CA SER A 122 -0.51 2.99 -16.57
C SER A 122 0.77 2.81 -17.38
N PHE A 123 1.86 2.56 -16.70
CA PHE A 123 3.18 2.39 -17.32
C PHE A 123 4.11 1.58 -16.39
N LYS A 124 5.25 1.15 -16.94
CA LYS A 124 6.36 0.60 -16.16
C LYS A 124 7.28 1.72 -15.68
N PRO A 125 7.31 2.06 -14.39
CA PRO A 125 8.16 3.11 -13.85
C PRO A 125 9.64 2.82 -14.14
N ASN A 126 10.36 3.79 -14.70
CA ASN A 126 11.77 3.61 -15.13
C ASN A 126 12.00 2.43 -16.09
N GLY A 127 10.95 2.01 -16.81
CA GLY A 127 11.00 0.86 -17.72
C GLY A 127 10.99 -0.51 -17.05
N ALA A 128 10.76 -0.59 -15.73
CA ALA A 128 10.76 -1.81 -14.95
C ALA A 128 9.37 -2.17 -14.44
N ASP A 129 9.16 -3.44 -14.10
CA ASP A 129 7.92 -3.93 -13.48
C ASP A 129 7.55 -3.14 -12.23
N SER A 130 6.26 -2.94 -12.03
CA SER A 130 5.71 -2.36 -10.79
C SER A 130 4.56 -3.23 -10.32
N ARG A 131 4.77 -3.96 -9.24
CA ARG A 131 3.76 -4.79 -8.59
C ARG A 131 3.37 -4.17 -7.25
N ASP A 132 3.41 -4.90 -6.15
CA ASP A 132 3.11 -4.36 -4.83
C ASP A 132 3.79 -3.03 -4.59
N GLN A 133 3.00 -1.99 -4.31
CA GLN A 133 3.52 -0.63 -4.28
C GLN A 133 2.98 0.21 -3.12
N THR A 134 3.71 1.26 -2.81
CA THR A 134 3.27 2.37 -1.97
C THR A 134 3.85 3.69 -2.48
N ILE A 135 3.30 4.79 -2.03
CA ILE A 135 3.91 6.12 -2.18
C ILE A 135 4.17 6.72 -0.81
N PHE A 136 5.25 7.46 -0.73
CA PHE A 136 5.63 8.19 0.47
C PHE A 136 5.93 9.64 0.10
N LYS A 137 5.28 10.58 0.79
CA LYS A 137 5.56 12.02 0.70
C LYS A 137 6.35 12.43 1.92
N ASP A 138 7.51 13.05 1.68
CA ASP A 138 8.40 13.53 2.73
C ASP A 138 8.06 14.97 3.17
N ASP A 139 8.62 15.38 4.31
CA ASP A 139 8.40 16.71 4.91
C ASP A 139 8.93 17.84 4.03
N ASP A 140 9.91 17.56 3.16
CA ASP A 140 10.46 18.54 2.20
C ASP A 140 9.59 18.69 0.93
N GLY A 141 8.46 18.01 0.88
CA GLY A 141 7.52 18.02 -0.24
C GLY A 141 7.94 17.13 -1.42
N LYS A 142 9.03 16.38 -1.32
CA LYS A 142 9.33 15.33 -2.30
C LYS A 142 8.47 14.11 -2.07
N ALA A 143 8.11 13.44 -3.16
CA ALA A 143 7.38 12.19 -3.09
C ALA A 143 8.14 11.06 -3.78
N TYR A 144 7.91 9.84 -3.30
CA TYR A 144 8.59 8.65 -3.76
C TYR A 144 7.57 7.54 -4.04
N HIS A 145 7.77 6.83 -5.15
CA HIS A 145 7.08 5.58 -5.46
C HIS A 145 8.00 4.42 -5.12
N ILE A 146 7.50 3.46 -4.37
CA ILE A 146 8.23 2.27 -3.94
C ILE A 146 7.44 1.05 -4.41
N CYS A 147 8.07 0.16 -5.18
CA CYS A 147 7.39 -1.02 -5.70
C CYS A 147 8.28 -2.25 -5.76
N SER A 148 7.64 -3.42 -5.73
CA SER A 148 8.27 -4.69 -6.10
C SER A 148 8.45 -4.74 -7.61
N SER A 149 9.63 -5.17 -8.03
CA SER A 149 10.05 -5.21 -9.43
C SER A 149 10.88 -6.47 -9.70
N GLU A 150 11.26 -6.69 -10.98
CA GLU A 150 12.08 -7.82 -11.39
C GLU A 150 11.50 -9.16 -10.89
N TRP A 151 10.22 -9.42 -11.20
CA TRP A 151 9.48 -10.58 -10.68
C TRP A 151 9.49 -10.67 -9.15
N ASN A 152 9.25 -9.55 -8.48
CA ASN A 152 9.24 -9.39 -7.03
C ASN A 152 10.58 -9.68 -6.33
N SER A 153 11.68 -9.77 -7.09
CA SER A 153 12.99 -10.07 -6.49
C SER A 153 13.67 -8.85 -5.88
N THR A 154 13.29 -7.63 -6.31
CA THR A 154 13.98 -6.38 -5.99
C THR A 154 12.95 -5.27 -5.72
N LEU A 155 13.21 -4.39 -4.75
CA LEU A 155 12.43 -3.16 -4.58
C LEU A 155 13.07 -2.00 -5.33
N TYR A 156 12.24 -1.22 -6.03
CA TYR A 156 12.61 0.06 -6.64
C TYR A 156 12.07 1.20 -5.78
N ILE A 157 12.88 2.22 -5.54
CA ILE A 157 12.49 3.46 -4.86
C ILE A 157 12.78 4.59 -5.84
N SER A 158 11.74 5.24 -6.32
CA SER A 158 11.81 6.25 -7.38
C SER A 158 11.35 7.61 -6.86
N LEU A 159 12.19 8.64 -7.00
CA LEU A 159 11.77 10.03 -6.79
C LEU A 159 10.76 10.39 -7.88
N LEU A 160 9.64 10.99 -7.47
CA LEU A 160 8.61 11.47 -8.40
C LEU A 160 8.92 12.89 -8.91
N THR A 161 8.28 13.26 -10.01
CA THR A 161 8.23 14.64 -10.51
C THR A 161 7.51 15.58 -9.54
N ASP A 162 7.66 16.88 -9.70
CA ASP A 162 7.07 17.90 -8.83
C ASP A 162 5.54 17.85 -8.74
N ASP A 163 4.88 17.33 -9.77
CA ASP A 163 3.41 17.10 -9.82
C ASP A 163 2.99 15.72 -9.29
N TYR A 164 3.95 14.88 -8.90
CA TYR A 164 3.79 13.52 -8.40
C TYR A 164 3.19 12.51 -9.38
N THR A 165 3.09 12.85 -10.67
CA THR A 165 2.40 11.98 -11.65
C THR A 165 3.33 11.00 -12.38
N LYS A 166 4.65 11.18 -12.28
CA LYS A 166 5.66 10.37 -12.98
C LYS A 166 6.93 10.19 -12.16
N PRO A 167 7.74 9.14 -12.42
CA PRO A 167 9.11 9.09 -11.93
C PRO A 167 9.94 10.23 -12.56
N SER A 168 10.81 10.84 -11.76
CA SER A 168 11.74 11.90 -12.22
C SER A 168 12.92 11.37 -13.04
N GLY A 169 13.09 10.04 -13.09
CA GLY A 169 14.29 9.39 -13.63
C GLY A 169 15.37 9.10 -12.57
N THR A 170 15.22 9.65 -11.37
CA THR A 170 16.12 9.34 -10.24
C THR A 170 15.53 8.21 -9.41
N TYR A 171 16.22 7.07 -9.34
CA TYR A 171 15.77 5.91 -8.58
C TYR A 171 16.92 5.06 -8.08
N VAL A 172 16.62 4.19 -7.14
CA VAL A 172 17.55 3.20 -6.61
C VAL A 172 16.88 1.82 -6.53
N ARG A 173 17.70 0.78 -6.64
CA ARG A 173 17.30 -0.60 -6.43
C ARG A 173 17.76 -1.04 -5.05
N ARG A 174 16.87 -1.68 -4.29
CA ARG A 174 17.14 -2.13 -2.92
C ARG A 174 16.69 -3.58 -2.74
N PHE A 175 17.29 -4.26 -1.78
CA PHE A 175 17.00 -5.66 -1.45
C PHE A 175 17.07 -6.58 -2.69
N ILE A 176 18.06 -6.36 -3.54
CA ILE A 176 18.26 -7.09 -4.80
C ILE A 176 18.33 -8.59 -4.53
N GLY A 177 17.45 -9.36 -5.20
CA GLY A 177 17.37 -10.82 -5.04
C GLY A 177 16.79 -11.30 -3.72
N GLN A 178 16.22 -10.39 -2.88
CA GLN A 178 15.71 -10.76 -1.55
C GLN A 178 14.19 -10.98 -1.51
N SER A 179 13.50 -10.84 -2.64
CA SER A 179 12.07 -11.11 -2.82
C SER A 179 11.20 -10.45 -1.75
N ARG A 180 11.28 -9.10 -1.69
CA ARG A 180 10.46 -8.31 -0.76
C ARG A 180 9.26 -7.71 -1.49
N GLU A 181 8.08 -7.83 -0.87
CA GLU A 181 6.80 -7.32 -1.36
C GLU A 181 6.13 -6.40 -0.32
N ALA A 182 5.02 -5.80 -0.71
CA ALA A 182 4.13 -5.04 0.17
C ALA A 182 4.86 -3.96 0.99
N PRO A 183 5.65 -3.08 0.35
CA PRO A 183 6.36 -2.03 1.07
C PRO A 183 5.38 -1.06 1.74
N ALA A 184 5.66 -0.70 2.99
CA ALA A 184 4.95 0.33 3.75
C ALA A 184 5.96 1.21 4.46
N VAL A 185 6.06 2.48 4.05
CA VAL A 185 7.12 3.40 4.48
C VAL A 185 6.56 4.44 5.44
N PHE A 186 7.33 4.76 6.48
CA PHE A 186 7.06 5.85 7.40
C PHE A 186 8.37 6.51 7.87
N LYS A 187 8.27 7.69 8.46
CA LYS A 187 9.42 8.45 8.98
C LYS A 187 9.26 8.68 10.48
N ARG A 188 10.36 8.50 11.22
CA ARG A 188 10.43 8.76 12.65
C ARG A 188 11.82 9.29 13.03
N ASN A 189 11.87 10.40 13.77
CA ASN A 189 13.13 10.98 14.28
C ASN A 189 14.17 11.22 13.17
N GLY A 190 13.73 11.61 11.97
CA GLY A 190 14.63 11.86 10.83
C GLY A 190 15.07 10.62 10.07
N HIS A 191 14.74 9.41 10.54
CA HIS A 191 15.02 8.14 9.85
C HIS A 191 13.76 7.61 9.13
N TYR A 192 13.99 6.91 8.03
CA TYR A 192 12.96 6.27 7.24
C TYR A 192 12.90 4.79 7.59
N TYR A 193 11.71 4.29 7.78
CA TYR A 193 11.41 2.90 8.11
C TYR A 193 10.55 2.29 7.02
N MET A 194 10.73 1.00 6.77
CA MET A 194 9.92 0.26 5.81
C MET A 194 9.55 -1.10 6.40
N LEU A 195 8.27 -1.43 6.37
CA LEU A 195 7.79 -2.81 6.55
C LEU A 195 7.68 -3.46 5.18
N SER A 196 7.92 -4.77 5.10
CA SER A 196 7.74 -5.55 3.88
C SER A 196 7.49 -7.02 4.21
N SER A 197 6.81 -7.73 3.30
CA SER A 197 6.64 -9.18 3.36
C SER A 197 7.68 -9.91 2.50
N GLY A 198 7.76 -11.24 2.63
CA GLY A 198 8.35 -12.10 1.62
C GLY A 198 7.37 -12.32 0.46
N CYS A 199 7.83 -12.99 -0.60
CA CYS A 199 7.03 -13.35 -1.76
C CYS A 199 6.58 -14.81 -1.65
N THR A 200 5.35 -15.05 -1.21
CA THR A 200 4.76 -16.40 -1.03
C THR A 200 3.35 -16.50 -1.60
N GLY A 201 3.01 -15.67 -2.58
CA GLY A 201 1.65 -15.57 -3.13
C GLY A 201 0.65 -15.17 -2.04
N TRP A 202 -0.48 -15.88 -1.97
CA TRP A 202 -1.52 -15.60 -0.97
C TRP A 202 -1.22 -16.10 0.45
N ASP A 203 -0.17 -16.91 0.63
CA ASP A 203 0.14 -17.49 1.93
C ASP A 203 0.89 -16.48 2.80
N PRO A 204 0.48 -16.30 4.07
CA PRO A 204 1.11 -15.34 4.96
C PRO A 204 2.55 -15.77 5.30
N ASN A 205 3.42 -14.80 5.44
CA ASN A 205 4.82 -15.01 5.76
C ASN A 205 5.33 -14.00 6.79
N LYS A 206 6.56 -14.19 7.19
CA LYS A 206 7.26 -13.36 8.17
C LYS A 206 7.58 -11.98 7.61
N ALA A 207 7.06 -10.92 8.23
CA ALA A 207 7.45 -9.57 7.91
C ALA A 207 8.93 -9.31 8.22
N LYS A 208 9.48 -8.30 7.55
CA LYS A 208 10.75 -7.67 7.91
C LYS A 208 10.57 -6.17 7.95
N TRP A 209 11.46 -5.49 8.67
CA TRP A 209 11.57 -4.05 8.61
C TRP A 209 12.95 -3.63 8.12
N ALA A 210 13.04 -2.41 7.65
CA ALA A 210 14.30 -1.81 7.22
C ALA A 210 14.37 -0.36 7.67
N VAL A 211 15.58 0.19 7.78
CA VAL A 211 15.83 1.58 8.17
C VAL A 211 16.88 2.21 7.25
N SER A 212 16.71 3.52 7.02
CA SER A 212 17.64 4.34 6.22
C SER A 212 17.64 5.78 6.71
N ASP A 213 18.75 6.49 6.47
CA ASP A 213 18.88 7.93 6.73
C ASP A 213 18.32 8.79 5.59
N SER A 214 18.01 8.20 4.44
CA SER A 214 17.38 8.89 3.32
C SER A 214 16.65 7.93 2.41
N MET A 215 15.59 8.39 1.73
CA MET A 215 14.77 7.54 0.86
C MET A 215 15.58 6.85 -0.24
N LEU A 216 16.50 7.55 -0.88
CA LEU A 216 17.37 7.01 -1.92
C LEU A 216 18.69 6.44 -1.39
N GLY A 217 18.92 6.49 -0.08
CA GLY A 217 20.12 6.02 0.60
C GLY A 217 20.23 4.51 0.71
N VAL A 218 21.13 4.08 1.57
CA VAL A 218 21.34 2.67 1.91
C VAL A 218 20.28 2.27 2.95
N TRP A 219 19.56 1.21 2.66
CA TRP A 219 18.57 0.62 3.57
C TRP A 219 19.15 -0.63 4.23
N GLU A 220 19.12 -0.66 5.55
CA GLU A 220 19.52 -1.82 6.33
C GLU A 220 18.31 -2.69 6.65
N LEU A 221 18.25 -3.90 6.06
CA LEU A 221 17.17 -4.85 6.31
C LEU A 221 17.37 -5.55 7.66
N LYS A 222 16.34 -5.53 8.47
CA LYS A 222 16.28 -6.11 9.81
C LYS A 222 15.28 -7.26 9.85
N ASP A 223 15.30 -8.01 10.94
CA ASP A 223 14.40 -9.15 11.14
C ASP A 223 12.97 -8.70 11.49
N ASN A 224 12.12 -9.64 11.85
CA ASN A 224 10.69 -9.46 12.09
C ASN A 224 10.38 -8.42 13.18
N PRO A 225 9.54 -7.40 12.90
CA PRO A 225 9.07 -6.47 13.93
C PRO A 225 7.88 -7.04 14.72
N CYS A 226 7.21 -8.08 14.21
CA CYS A 226 6.06 -8.70 14.86
C CYS A 226 6.50 -9.59 16.02
N LEU A 227 5.74 -9.56 17.12
CA LEU A 227 6.04 -10.30 18.34
C LEU A 227 4.81 -11.06 18.86
N GLY A 228 5.07 -12.20 19.50
CA GLY A 228 4.03 -13.01 20.13
C GLY A 228 3.45 -14.07 19.20
N ARG A 229 2.22 -14.48 19.50
CA ARG A 229 1.52 -15.54 18.76
C ARG A 229 1.35 -15.15 17.27
N ASP A 230 1.61 -16.09 16.38
CA ASP A 230 1.48 -15.95 14.92
C ASP A 230 2.33 -14.82 14.29
N ALA A 231 3.34 -14.33 15.02
CA ALA A 231 4.24 -13.27 14.54
C ALA A 231 5.09 -13.70 13.34
N ASP A 232 5.40 -14.99 13.22
CA ASP A 232 6.13 -15.58 12.10
C ASP A 232 5.31 -15.61 10.78
N LYS A 233 4.02 -15.36 10.87
CA LYS A 233 3.07 -15.21 9.76
C LYS A 233 2.46 -13.80 9.68
N THR A 234 3.06 -12.83 10.37
CA THR A 234 2.55 -11.46 10.42
C THR A 234 1.05 -11.45 10.77
N PHE A 235 0.66 -12.28 11.76
CA PHE A 235 -0.75 -12.42 12.22
C PHE A 235 -1.71 -12.85 11.08
N TYR A 236 -1.24 -13.67 10.14
CA TYR A 236 -1.93 -14.08 8.92
C TYR A 236 -2.32 -12.91 8.01
N ALA A 237 -1.46 -11.90 7.92
CA ALA A 237 -1.71 -10.71 7.12
C ALA A 237 -0.42 -10.22 6.42
N GLN A 238 -0.57 -9.26 5.52
CA GLN A 238 0.53 -8.66 4.76
C GLN A 238 0.51 -7.15 4.93
N SER A 239 1.67 -6.52 5.09
CA SER A 239 1.78 -5.06 5.22
C SER A 239 1.17 -4.33 4.04
N THR A 240 0.55 -3.17 4.29
CA THR A 240 0.01 -2.32 3.23
C THR A 240 0.32 -0.85 3.43
N TYR A 241 0.30 -0.38 4.68
CA TYR A 241 0.56 1.02 5.02
C TYR A 241 1.01 1.15 6.49
N VAL A 242 1.71 2.22 6.82
CA VAL A 242 1.91 2.66 8.22
C VAL A 242 1.43 4.09 8.32
N LEU A 243 0.40 4.29 9.14
CA LEU A 243 -0.24 5.59 9.33
C LEU A 243 0.38 6.31 10.52
N PRO A 244 1.02 7.48 10.35
CA PRO A 244 1.29 8.38 11.47
C PRO A 244 -0.04 8.99 11.95
N ILE A 245 -0.25 9.04 13.27
CA ILE A 245 -1.45 9.64 13.83
C ILE A 245 -1.23 11.15 13.98
N GLU A 246 -2.05 11.92 13.31
CA GLU A 246 -1.96 13.37 13.33
C GLU A 246 -2.09 13.94 14.75
N GLY A 247 -1.19 14.87 15.09
CA GLY A 247 -1.14 15.49 16.42
C GLY A 247 -0.59 14.62 17.54
N MET A 248 -0.19 13.38 17.24
CA MET A 248 0.40 12.45 18.21
C MET A 248 1.85 12.12 17.81
N GLN A 249 2.80 12.70 18.51
CA GLN A 249 4.22 12.46 18.25
C GLN A 249 4.57 10.98 18.48
N ASP A 250 5.33 10.40 17.53
CA ASP A 250 5.84 9.01 17.58
C ASP A 250 4.76 7.92 17.67
N GLN A 251 3.51 8.22 17.31
CA GLN A 251 2.44 7.23 17.30
C GLN A 251 2.06 6.85 15.87
N PHE A 252 2.08 5.55 15.60
CA PHE A 252 1.83 4.97 14.29
C PHE A 252 0.91 3.77 14.39
N ILE A 253 0.12 3.55 13.34
CA ILE A 253 -0.69 2.36 13.14
C ILE A 253 -0.11 1.57 11.98
N ALA A 254 0.36 0.35 12.23
CA ALA A 254 0.70 -0.59 11.17
C ALA A 254 -0.59 -1.21 10.63
N MET A 255 -0.82 -1.04 9.33
CA MET A 255 -1.99 -1.54 8.63
C MET A 255 -1.59 -2.73 7.76
N PHE A 256 -2.37 -3.81 7.86
CA PHE A 256 -2.16 -5.05 7.14
C PHE A 256 -3.45 -5.50 6.47
N ASP A 257 -3.31 -6.17 5.32
CA ASP A 257 -4.39 -6.85 4.61
C ASP A 257 -4.35 -8.34 4.96
N ARG A 258 -5.45 -8.87 5.48
CA ARG A 258 -5.63 -10.30 5.79
C ARG A 258 -6.44 -10.94 4.68
N TRP A 259 -5.73 -11.52 3.73
CA TRP A 259 -6.33 -12.12 2.56
C TRP A 259 -7.09 -13.41 2.90
N ASN A 260 -8.31 -13.52 2.38
CA ASN A 260 -9.03 -14.78 2.26
C ASN A 260 -8.99 -15.21 0.79
N LYS A 261 -7.98 -15.98 0.40
CA LYS A 261 -7.70 -16.28 -1.01
C LYS A 261 -8.83 -16.96 -1.75
N THR A 262 -9.66 -17.74 -1.06
CA THR A 262 -10.81 -18.44 -1.64
C THR A 262 -12.11 -17.64 -1.59
N ASP A 263 -12.09 -16.49 -0.91
CA ASP A 263 -13.21 -15.57 -0.77
C ASP A 263 -12.70 -14.15 -0.58
N LEU A 264 -12.13 -13.59 -1.64
CA LEU A 264 -11.38 -12.33 -1.60
C LEU A 264 -12.23 -11.13 -1.15
N ILE A 265 -13.53 -11.14 -1.43
CA ILE A 265 -14.45 -10.08 -0.99
C ILE A 265 -14.65 -10.07 0.54
N ASN A 266 -14.43 -11.21 1.19
CA ASN A 266 -14.47 -11.34 2.65
C ASN A 266 -13.09 -11.30 3.30
N SER A 267 -12.07 -10.79 2.61
CA SER A 267 -10.80 -10.41 3.23
C SER A 267 -10.99 -9.38 4.34
N ARG A 268 -10.09 -9.34 5.30
CA ARG A 268 -10.19 -8.46 6.48
C ARG A 268 -8.93 -7.62 6.61
N TYR A 269 -8.98 -6.67 7.52
CA TYR A 269 -7.86 -5.80 7.86
C TYR A 269 -7.38 -6.09 9.27
N VAL A 270 -6.08 -5.88 9.51
CA VAL A 270 -5.47 -5.91 10.83
C VAL A 270 -4.74 -4.58 11.01
N TRP A 271 -5.16 -3.80 11.99
CA TRP A 271 -4.54 -2.55 12.36
C TRP A 271 -4.02 -2.64 13.78
N LEU A 272 -2.74 -2.40 13.96
CA LEU A 272 -2.07 -2.57 15.25
C LEU A 272 -1.20 -1.34 15.55
N PRO A 273 -1.12 -0.91 16.82
CA PRO A 273 -0.18 0.13 17.19
C PRO A 273 1.26 -0.33 16.97
N VAL A 274 2.12 0.61 16.59
CA VAL A 274 3.56 0.39 16.49
C VAL A 274 4.20 0.94 17.77
N GLU A 275 4.82 0.05 18.53
CA GLU A 275 5.67 0.40 19.67
C GLU A 275 7.12 0.53 19.20
N PHE A 276 7.98 1.14 20.03
CA PHE A 276 9.40 1.25 19.75
C PHE A 276 10.24 0.86 20.96
N ASP A 277 11.28 0.06 20.72
CA ASP A 277 12.37 -0.19 21.65
C ASP A 277 13.62 0.48 21.08
N GLY A 278 13.92 1.68 21.54
CA GLY A 278 14.87 2.57 20.87
C GLY A 278 14.40 2.91 19.44
N ASP A 279 15.16 2.48 18.44
CA ASP A 279 14.82 2.67 17.02
C ASP A 279 14.17 1.44 16.39
N ARG A 280 13.97 0.38 17.15
CA ARG A 280 13.35 -0.85 16.66
C ARG A 280 11.83 -0.76 16.75
N PRO A 281 11.09 -0.87 15.63
CA PRO A 281 9.64 -0.99 15.66
C PRO A 281 9.24 -2.37 16.19
N LEU A 282 8.23 -2.41 17.04
CA LEU A 282 7.62 -3.60 17.61
C LEU A 282 6.13 -3.58 17.34
N ILE A 283 5.59 -4.67 16.82
CA ILE A 283 4.17 -4.83 16.51
C ILE A 283 3.68 -6.08 17.23
N ARG A 284 2.77 -5.89 18.19
CA ARG A 284 2.19 -6.99 18.96
C ARG A 284 0.75 -7.19 18.56
N TRP A 285 0.31 -8.45 18.52
CA TRP A 285 -1.12 -8.70 18.41
C TRP A 285 -1.86 -8.10 19.61
N ALA A 286 -2.94 -7.40 19.36
CA ALA A 286 -3.84 -6.90 20.37
C ALA A 286 -5.28 -7.22 19.95
N ASP A 287 -6.07 -7.81 20.84
CA ASP A 287 -7.48 -8.10 20.59
C ASP A 287 -8.32 -6.82 20.53
N GLN A 288 -7.91 -5.82 21.31
CA GLN A 288 -8.49 -4.48 21.35
C GLN A 288 -7.42 -3.43 21.64
N TRP A 289 -7.56 -2.27 21.05
CA TRP A 289 -6.72 -1.10 21.31
C TRP A 289 -7.48 0.18 20.95
N SER A 290 -7.01 1.33 21.44
CA SER A 290 -7.64 2.64 21.25
C SER A 290 -6.66 3.63 20.68
N THR A 291 -7.08 4.42 19.70
CA THR A 291 -6.30 5.54 19.16
C THR A 291 -6.11 6.68 20.17
N GLN A 292 -6.99 6.81 21.16
CA GLN A 292 -6.90 7.88 22.17
C GLN A 292 -5.78 7.65 23.16
N THR A 293 -5.55 6.41 23.55
CA THR A 293 -4.54 6.05 24.54
C THR A 293 -3.36 5.31 23.92
N MET A 294 -3.51 4.76 22.71
CA MET A 294 -2.62 3.76 22.10
C MET A 294 -2.31 2.59 23.04
N GLU A 295 -3.17 2.37 24.02
CA GLU A 295 -3.09 1.23 24.91
C GLU A 295 -3.70 0.00 24.25
N ALA A 296 -2.97 -1.10 24.29
CA ALA A 296 -3.38 -2.37 23.73
C ALA A 296 -3.66 -3.39 24.84
N VAL A 297 -4.67 -4.23 24.63
CA VAL A 297 -4.95 -5.40 25.45
C VAL A 297 -4.42 -6.63 24.71
N TYR A 298 -3.46 -7.31 25.30
CA TYR A 298 -2.73 -8.44 24.75
C TYR A 298 -3.34 -9.79 25.15
#